data_275f8c6b0a266b420d6ff9c8f8dac660
#
_entry.id   275f8c6b0a266b420d6ff9c8f8dac660
#
_cell.length_a   1.000
_cell.length_b   1.000
_cell.length_c   1.000
_cell.angle_alpha   90.00
_cell.angle_beta   90.00
_cell.angle_gamma   90.00
#
_symmetry.space_group_name_H-M   'P 1'
#
loop_
_entity.id
_entity.type
_entity.pdbx_description
1 polymer ?
#
loop_
_entity_poly.entity_id
_entity_poly.type
_entity_poly.pdbx_seq_one_letter_code
_entity_poly.pdbx_strand_id
1 'polypeptide(L)'
;LPSPLNEDEVANVVNTATVEFGWQSLVVLGMTSVDAVHGTFVVVGLHPAGGVKLFEVEGDRDSIRRSFALPPLLEHGDLPAAVAEDTRRIYLDRVPARDAVSTFEDGVLRFRQPSGSGEFVYAFAGPDAALAEKSYREGEHEVWTVRYEDYRAEGGALYAATIVLEHHDYDYRLTLRLKEILS
;
A
#
# COMPACT_ATOMS: atom_id res chain seq x y z
N LEU A 1 15.63 -10.56 15.35
CA LEU A 1 14.21 -10.30 15.13
C LEU A 1 14.02 -10.01 13.65
N PRO A 2 13.07 -10.66 12.95
CA PRO A 2 12.80 -10.30 11.58
C PRO A 2 12.33 -8.85 11.55
N SER A 3 12.99 -8.05 10.73
CA SER A 3 12.62 -6.65 10.55
C SER A 3 11.36 -6.57 9.68
N PRO A 4 10.33 -5.82 10.06
CA PRO A 4 9.24 -5.55 9.14
C PRO A 4 9.82 -4.83 7.94
N LEU A 5 9.66 -5.40 6.75
CA LEU A 5 10.24 -4.98 5.47
C LEU A 5 11.42 -4.03 5.69
N ASN A 6 12.63 -4.55 5.70
CA ASN A 6 13.82 -3.70 5.73
C ASN A 6 13.62 -2.63 4.67
N GLU A 7 13.79 -1.35 5.03
CA GLU A 7 13.80 -0.26 4.05
C GLU A 7 14.87 -0.48 2.95
N ASP A 8 15.73 -1.48 3.15
CA ASP A 8 16.86 -1.80 2.28
C ASP A 8 16.53 -2.85 1.21
N GLU A 9 15.32 -3.41 1.15
CA GLU A 9 15.02 -4.50 0.21
C GLU A 9 14.03 -4.08 -0.87
N VAL A 10 14.35 -4.48 -2.11
CA VAL A 10 13.42 -4.50 -3.23
C VAL A 10 12.43 -5.62 -2.99
N ALA A 11 11.17 -5.28 -2.79
CA ALA A 11 10.10 -6.25 -2.66
C ALA A 11 9.43 -6.48 -4.01
N ASN A 12 9.37 -7.75 -4.44
CA ASN A 12 8.65 -8.17 -5.63
C ASN A 12 7.53 -9.11 -5.19
N VAL A 13 6.29 -8.69 -5.35
CA VAL A 13 5.14 -9.44 -4.86
C VAL A 13 4.07 -9.62 -5.94
N VAL A 14 3.39 -10.74 -5.88
CA VAL A 14 2.19 -11.02 -6.67
C VAL A 14 1.00 -11.07 -5.73
N ASN A 15 0.00 -10.26 -6.00
CA ASN A 15 -1.22 -10.15 -5.22
C ASN A 15 -2.46 -10.40 -6.09
N THR A 16 -3.51 -10.95 -5.50
CA THR A 16 -4.86 -10.74 -6.01
C THR A 16 -5.35 -9.41 -5.45
N ALA A 17 -5.64 -8.46 -6.33
CA ALA A 17 -6.15 -7.14 -5.98
C ALA A 17 -7.65 -7.07 -6.27
N THR A 18 -8.44 -6.75 -5.24
CA THR A 18 -9.88 -6.49 -5.36
C THR A 18 -10.11 -5.01 -5.10
N VAL A 19 -10.63 -4.32 -6.11
CA VAL A 19 -10.99 -2.90 -6.04
C VAL A 19 -12.51 -2.80 -5.94
N GLU A 20 -12.99 -2.14 -4.91
CA GLU A 20 -14.41 -1.89 -4.68
C GLU A 20 -14.64 -0.38 -4.60
N PHE A 21 -15.54 0.14 -5.42
CA PHE A 21 -15.97 1.54 -5.34
C PHE A 21 -17.44 1.67 -5.68
N GLY A 22 -18.21 2.30 -4.79
CA GLY A 22 -19.67 2.29 -4.85
C GLY A 22 -20.19 0.85 -4.89
N TRP A 23 -20.96 0.53 -5.92
CA TRP A 23 -21.53 -0.80 -6.15
C TRP A 23 -20.70 -1.69 -7.10
N GLN A 24 -19.56 -1.18 -7.59
CA GLN A 24 -18.72 -1.89 -8.56
C GLN A 24 -17.56 -2.58 -7.87
N SER A 25 -17.14 -3.70 -8.42
CA SER A 25 -15.97 -4.45 -7.99
C SER A 25 -15.16 -4.94 -9.19
N LEU A 26 -13.83 -4.83 -9.10
CA LEU A 26 -12.88 -5.30 -10.11
C LEU A 26 -11.83 -6.16 -9.42
N VAL A 27 -11.52 -7.32 -10.01
CA VAL A 27 -10.44 -8.19 -9.55
C VAL A 27 -9.34 -8.23 -10.60
N VAL A 28 -8.11 -8.00 -10.18
CA VAL A 28 -6.93 -8.10 -11.05
C VAL A 28 -5.83 -8.92 -10.35
N LEU A 29 -4.96 -9.51 -11.14
CA LEU A 29 -3.71 -10.08 -10.66
C LEU A 29 -2.66 -8.98 -10.71
N GLY A 30 -2.19 -8.52 -9.57
CA GLY A 30 -1.20 -7.45 -9.45
C GLY A 30 0.21 -8.01 -9.28
N MET A 31 1.15 -7.50 -10.05
CA MET A 31 2.58 -7.70 -9.85
C MET A 31 3.19 -6.36 -9.46
N THR A 32 3.78 -6.29 -8.27
CA THR A 32 4.33 -5.04 -7.74
C THR A 32 5.79 -5.24 -7.37
N SER A 33 6.64 -4.38 -7.91
CA SER A 33 8.05 -4.23 -7.53
C SER A 33 8.24 -2.88 -6.86
N VAL A 34 8.75 -2.87 -5.64
CA VAL A 34 8.99 -1.65 -4.86
C VAL A 34 10.42 -1.64 -4.37
N ASP A 35 11.13 -0.54 -4.62
CA ASP A 35 12.38 -0.19 -3.98
C ASP A 35 12.12 0.96 -2.99
N ALA A 36 11.98 0.61 -1.72
CA ALA A 36 11.64 1.56 -0.67
C ALA A 36 12.76 2.58 -0.40
N VAL A 37 14.03 2.19 -0.59
CA VAL A 37 15.20 3.07 -0.42
C VAL A 37 15.18 4.20 -1.43
N HIS A 38 15.02 3.86 -2.70
CA HIS A 38 14.98 4.85 -3.79
C HIS A 38 13.57 5.44 -3.98
N GLY A 39 12.56 4.89 -3.31
CA GLY A 39 11.16 5.33 -3.42
C GLY A 39 10.56 5.11 -4.79
N THR A 40 11.00 4.08 -5.51
CA THR A 40 10.52 3.75 -6.86
C THR A 40 9.66 2.50 -6.86
N PHE A 41 8.77 2.40 -7.84
CA PHE A 41 7.90 1.24 -7.99
C PHE A 41 7.49 0.99 -9.44
N VAL A 42 7.13 -0.26 -9.70
CA VAL A 42 6.45 -0.71 -10.93
C VAL A 42 5.26 -1.57 -10.51
N VAL A 43 4.09 -1.27 -11.02
CA VAL A 43 2.87 -2.06 -10.81
C VAL A 43 2.31 -2.48 -12.15
N VAL A 44 2.07 -3.77 -12.31
CA VAL A 44 1.43 -4.36 -13.50
C VAL A 44 0.15 -5.05 -13.06
N GLY A 45 -0.96 -4.68 -13.67
CA GLY A 45 -2.25 -5.36 -13.50
C GLY A 45 -2.55 -6.27 -14.67
N LEU A 46 -2.82 -7.54 -14.38
CA LEU A 46 -3.16 -8.57 -15.35
C LEU A 46 -4.59 -9.05 -15.15
N HIS A 47 -5.22 -9.47 -16.24
CA HIS A 47 -6.51 -10.15 -16.16
C HIS A 47 -6.33 -11.52 -15.47
N PRO A 48 -7.13 -11.85 -14.44
CA PRO A 48 -6.90 -13.06 -13.63
C PRO A 48 -6.97 -14.37 -14.43
N ALA A 49 -7.82 -14.42 -15.46
CA ALA A 49 -8.07 -15.65 -16.20
C ALA A 49 -7.14 -15.86 -17.40
N GLY A 50 -6.48 -14.83 -17.92
CA GLY A 50 -5.74 -14.94 -19.19
C GLY A 50 -4.38 -14.27 -19.22
N GLY A 51 -3.96 -13.62 -18.13
CA GLY A 51 -2.67 -12.95 -18.05
C GLY A 51 -2.51 -11.74 -19.00
N VAL A 52 -3.60 -11.27 -19.59
CA VAL A 52 -3.58 -10.07 -20.44
C VAL A 52 -3.26 -8.85 -19.60
N LYS A 53 -2.28 -8.06 -20.02
CA LYS A 53 -1.92 -6.83 -19.34
C LYS A 53 -3.03 -5.80 -19.50
N LEU A 54 -3.57 -5.37 -18.34
CA LEU A 54 -4.63 -4.37 -18.25
C LEU A 54 -4.05 -2.97 -18.06
N PHE A 55 -3.03 -2.85 -17.24
CA PHE A 55 -2.32 -1.60 -17.01
C PHE A 55 -0.89 -1.86 -16.51
N GLU A 56 -0.06 -0.83 -16.62
CA GLU A 56 1.29 -0.77 -16.04
C GLU A 56 1.55 0.66 -15.59
N VAL A 57 2.09 0.84 -14.40
CA VAL A 57 2.46 2.14 -13.85
C VAL A 57 3.86 2.04 -13.26
N GLU A 58 4.76 2.88 -13.73
CA GLU A 58 6.11 3.07 -13.19
C GLU A 58 6.22 4.48 -12.61
N GLY A 59 6.66 4.61 -11.39
CA GLY A 59 6.75 5.90 -10.74
C GLY A 59 7.72 5.93 -9.56
N ASP A 60 7.72 7.07 -8.92
CA ASP A 60 8.47 7.34 -7.70
C ASP A 60 7.61 8.09 -6.67
N ARG A 61 8.24 8.64 -5.62
CA ARG A 61 7.54 9.38 -4.55
C ARG A 61 6.69 10.53 -5.06
N ASP A 62 7.08 11.16 -6.17
CA ASP A 62 6.53 12.44 -6.60
C ASP A 62 5.86 12.40 -7.98
N SER A 63 6.23 11.42 -8.82
CA SER A 63 5.82 11.42 -10.22
C SER A 63 5.52 10.03 -10.77
N ILE A 64 4.78 10.00 -11.88
CA ILE A 64 4.64 8.85 -12.76
C ILE A 64 5.63 9.03 -13.89
N ARG A 65 6.54 8.08 -14.08
CA ARG A 65 7.55 8.09 -15.14
C ARG A 65 7.04 7.50 -16.43
N ARG A 66 6.24 6.44 -16.32
CA ARG A 66 5.63 5.74 -17.45
C ARG A 66 4.34 5.09 -17.02
N SER A 67 3.34 5.12 -17.89
CA SER A 67 2.08 4.43 -17.65
C SER A 67 1.49 3.87 -18.94
N PHE A 68 0.73 2.80 -18.78
CA PHE A 68 -0.10 2.19 -19.80
C PHE A 68 -1.41 1.75 -19.13
N ALA A 69 -2.53 1.94 -19.80
CA ALA A 69 -3.79 1.33 -19.41
C ALA A 69 -4.65 1.08 -20.65
N LEU A 70 -5.42 -0.01 -20.64
CA LEU A 70 -6.38 -0.26 -21.69
C LEU A 70 -7.45 0.84 -21.70
N PRO A 71 -7.88 1.33 -22.89
CA PRO A 71 -8.81 2.45 -23.00
C PRO A 71 -10.08 2.35 -22.15
N PRO A 72 -10.76 1.18 -22.02
CA PRO A 72 -11.95 1.07 -21.17
C PRO A 72 -11.70 1.39 -19.69
N LEU A 73 -10.48 1.20 -19.19
CA LEU A 73 -10.12 1.50 -17.81
C LEU A 73 -9.92 3.01 -17.54
N LEU A 74 -9.79 3.80 -18.59
CA LEU A 74 -9.62 5.25 -18.52
C LEU A 74 -10.94 6.02 -18.63
N GLU A 75 -12.04 5.35 -18.91
CA GLU A 75 -13.36 5.98 -19.12
C GLU A 75 -13.94 6.60 -17.84
N HIS A 76 -13.52 6.12 -16.67
CA HIS A 76 -14.07 6.52 -15.37
C HIS A 76 -13.07 7.25 -14.46
N GLY A 77 -11.94 7.70 -15.00
CA GLY A 77 -10.95 8.46 -14.26
C GLY A 77 -9.51 8.14 -14.65
N ASP A 78 -8.58 8.73 -13.92
CA ASP A 78 -7.14 8.52 -14.11
C ASP A 78 -6.67 7.30 -13.30
N LEU A 79 -6.84 6.11 -13.86
CA LEU A 79 -6.40 4.85 -13.23
C LEU A 79 -4.89 4.86 -12.91
N PRO A 80 -3.99 5.29 -13.80
CA PRO A 80 -2.56 5.35 -13.48
C PRO A 80 -2.26 6.22 -12.25
N ALA A 81 -2.90 7.37 -12.12
CA ALA A 81 -2.73 8.23 -10.95
C ALA A 81 -3.22 7.56 -9.66
N ALA A 82 -4.38 6.91 -9.71
CA ALA A 82 -4.93 6.18 -8.56
C ALA A 82 -4.00 5.02 -8.14
N VAL A 83 -3.51 4.22 -9.08
CA VAL A 83 -2.57 3.12 -8.81
C VAL A 83 -1.27 3.65 -8.19
N ALA A 84 -0.72 4.74 -8.71
CA ALA A 84 0.50 5.35 -8.17
C ALA A 84 0.30 5.84 -6.73
N GLU A 85 -0.80 6.54 -6.45
CA GLU A 85 -1.13 7.04 -5.11
C GLU A 85 -1.32 5.89 -4.11
N ASP A 86 -2.06 4.87 -4.48
CA ASP A 86 -2.30 3.72 -3.60
C ASP A 86 -1.01 2.94 -3.33
N THR A 87 -0.14 2.80 -4.34
CA THR A 87 1.17 2.18 -4.17
C THR A 87 2.05 2.95 -3.19
N ARG A 88 2.08 4.28 -3.29
CA ARG A 88 2.79 5.13 -2.34
C ARG A 88 2.26 4.99 -0.93
N ARG A 89 0.94 5.04 -0.74
CA ARG A 89 0.28 4.89 0.56
C ARG A 89 0.59 3.56 1.22
N ILE A 90 0.60 2.48 0.44
CA ILE A 90 0.77 1.11 0.94
C ILE A 90 2.25 0.79 1.20
N TYR A 91 3.13 1.10 0.27
CA TYR A 91 4.49 0.55 0.26
C TYR A 91 5.59 1.54 0.59
N LEU A 92 5.36 2.85 0.40
CA LEU A 92 6.35 3.87 0.74
C LEU A 92 6.09 4.48 2.11
N ASP A 93 7.14 5.03 2.71
CA ASP A 93 7.07 5.76 4.00
C ASP A 93 6.33 4.98 5.10
N ARG A 94 6.74 3.73 5.30
CA ARG A 94 6.16 2.82 6.31
C ARG A 94 6.77 2.99 7.69
N VAL A 95 7.83 3.76 7.79
CA VAL A 95 8.52 4.07 9.05
C VAL A 95 8.29 5.53 9.39
N PRO A 96 7.84 5.85 10.60
CA PRO A 96 7.66 7.23 11.02
C PRO A 96 8.99 7.98 11.10
N ALA A 97 8.96 9.30 10.92
CA ALA A 97 10.13 10.14 11.10
C ALA A 97 10.65 10.06 12.54
N ARG A 98 11.94 10.31 12.74
CA ARG A 98 12.59 10.21 14.05
C ARG A 98 12.03 11.15 15.11
N ASP A 99 11.46 12.26 14.69
CA ASP A 99 10.84 13.30 15.54
C ASP A 99 9.33 13.10 15.71
N ALA A 100 8.76 12.02 15.19
CA ALA A 100 7.35 11.68 15.40
C ALA A 100 7.05 11.45 16.88
N VAL A 101 5.91 11.96 17.33
CA VAL A 101 5.46 11.80 18.73
C VAL A 101 4.89 10.40 18.91
N SER A 102 5.42 9.67 19.90
CA SER A 102 4.97 8.30 20.19
C SER A 102 4.11 8.22 21.45
N THR A 103 3.14 7.30 21.42
CA THR A 103 2.34 6.87 22.58
C THR A 103 2.24 5.36 22.57
N PHE A 104 2.22 4.76 23.77
CA PHE A 104 2.02 3.31 23.93
C PHE A 104 0.81 3.08 24.82
N GLU A 105 -0.19 2.40 24.31
CA GLU A 105 -1.44 2.10 25.01
C GLU A 105 -2.04 0.79 24.50
N ASP A 106 -2.50 -0.06 25.40
CA ASP A 106 -3.15 -1.34 25.11
C ASP A 106 -2.34 -2.27 24.18
N GLY A 107 -1.02 -2.26 24.32
CA GLY A 107 -0.13 -3.09 23.51
C GLY A 107 0.11 -2.55 22.08
N VAL A 108 -0.34 -1.35 21.78
CA VAL A 108 -0.14 -0.67 20.49
C VAL A 108 0.77 0.53 20.65
N LEU A 109 1.84 0.55 19.88
CA LEU A 109 2.73 1.71 19.76
C LEU A 109 2.29 2.57 18.59
N ARG A 110 1.87 3.81 18.89
CA ARG A 110 1.43 4.78 17.88
C ARG A 110 2.43 5.90 17.72
N PHE A 111 2.65 6.31 16.47
CA PHE A 111 3.42 7.50 16.13
C PHE A 111 2.53 8.48 15.37
N ARG A 112 2.65 9.77 15.71
CA ARG A 112 2.00 10.86 15.00
C ARG A 112 3.04 11.76 14.39
N GLN A 113 2.90 12.04 13.10
CA GLN A 113 3.83 12.83 12.31
C GLN A 113 3.06 13.89 11.52
N PRO A 114 3.20 15.17 11.84
CA PRO A 114 2.58 16.26 11.07
C PRO A 114 3.03 16.24 9.61
N SER A 115 2.09 16.46 8.69
CA SER A 115 2.35 16.52 7.27
C SER A 115 1.29 17.40 6.56
N GLY A 116 1.72 18.51 5.99
CA GLY A 116 0.81 19.45 5.34
C GLY A 116 -0.25 19.99 6.30
N SER A 117 -1.53 19.88 5.95
CA SER A 117 -2.67 20.29 6.76
C SER A 117 -3.13 19.23 7.78
N GLY A 118 -2.53 18.05 7.75
CA GLY A 118 -2.91 16.92 8.58
C GLY A 118 -1.73 16.22 9.24
N GLU A 119 -1.90 14.96 9.54
CA GLU A 119 -0.88 14.12 10.14
C GLU A 119 -0.98 12.67 9.65
N PHE A 120 0.18 12.02 9.53
CA PHE A 120 0.26 10.57 9.44
C PHE A 120 0.19 9.96 10.84
N VAL A 121 -0.53 8.85 10.96
CA VAL A 121 -0.57 8.03 12.16
C VAL A 121 -0.13 6.62 11.80
N TYR A 122 0.84 6.10 12.53
CA TYR A 122 1.36 4.73 12.39
C TYR A 122 1.03 3.96 13.66
N ALA A 123 0.50 2.77 13.53
CA ALA A 123 0.24 1.86 14.65
C ALA A 123 1.02 0.55 14.46
N PHE A 124 1.86 0.22 15.42
CA PHE A 124 2.62 -1.02 15.48
C PHE A 124 2.05 -1.89 16.58
N ALA A 125 1.82 -3.16 16.29
CA ALA A 125 1.19 -4.08 17.21
C ALA A 125 1.68 -5.52 17.01
N GLY A 126 1.24 -6.40 17.92
CA GLY A 126 1.55 -7.82 17.87
C GLY A 126 2.94 -8.18 18.40
N PRO A 127 3.28 -9.48 18.43
CA PRO A 127 4.52 -9.97 19.03
C PRO A 127 5.78 -9.50 18.30
N ASP A 128 5.67 -9.23 17.02
CA ASP A 128 6.78 -8.78 16.17
C ASP A 128 6.86 -7.24 16.05
N ALA A 129 5.96 -6.53 16.75
CA ALA A 129 5.81 -5.07 16.65
C ALA A 129 5.76 -4.59 15.19
N ALA A 130 4.99 -5.30 14.37
CA ALA A 130 4.84 -5.00 12.95
C ALA A 130 3.86 -3.84 12.73
N LEU A 131 4.01 -3.15 11.61
CA LEU A 131 3.08 -2.09 11.22
C LEU A 131 1.69 -2.70 10.98
N ALA A 132 0.74 -2.38 11.85
CA ALA A 132 -0.64 -2.86 11.73
C ALA A 132 -1.53 -1.89 10.94
N GLU A 133 -1.26 -0.59 11.08
CA GLU A 133 -2.06 0.45 10.42
C GLU A 133 -1.23 1.69 10.13
N LYS A 134 -1.51 2.29 8.99
CA LYS A 134 -1.03 3.61 8.61
C LYS A 134 -2.21 4.42 8.10
N SER A 135 -2.41 5.63 8.61
CA SER A 135 -3.50 6.49 8.18
C SER A 135 -3.05 7.94 8.00
N TYR A 136 -3.84 8.69 7.25
CA TYR A 136 -3.71 10.14 7.14
C TYR A 136 -5.00 10.79 7.63
N ARG A 137 -4.86 11.81 8.47
CA ARG A 137 -5.96 12.51 9.14
C ARG A 137 -5.83 14.01 8.98
N GLU A 138 -6.96 14.67 8.86
CA GLU A 138 -7.07 16.13 8.91
C GLU A 138 -7.99 16.49 10.10
N GLY A 139 -7.39 16.87 11.23
CA GLY A 139 -8.11 17.02 12.49
C GLY A 139 -8.65 15.66 12.98
N GLU A 140 -9.94 15.57 13.20
CA GLU A 140 -10.62 14.31 13.59
C GLU A 140 -11.08 13.48 12.39
N HIS A 141 -10.98 14.02 11.18
CA HIS A 141 -11.38 13.34 9.96
C HIS A 141 -10.25 12.45 9.43
N GLU A 142 -10.52 11.16 9.33
CA GLU A 142 -9.63 10.19 8.72
C GLU A 142 -9.87 10.17 7.20
N VAL A 143 -8.86 10.57 6.42
CA VAL A 143 -8.95 10.67 4.96
C VAL A 143 -8.80 9.31 4.31
N TRP A 144 -7.76 8.57 4.71
CA TRP A 144 -7.54 7.20 4.28
C TRP A 144 -6.82 6.37 5.36
N THR A 145 -7.00 5.05 5.27
CA THR A 145 -6.39 4.08 6.17
C THR A 145 -5.87 2.89 5.38
N VAL A 146 -4.67 2.44 5.71
CA VAL A 146 -4.09 1.18 5.24
C VAL A 146 -3.90 0.26 6.43
N ARG A 147 -4.51 -0.94 6.39
CA ARG A 147 -4.29 -2.00 7.38
C ARG A 147 -3.43 -3.10 6.78
N TYR A 148 -2.50 -3.60 7.58
CA TYR A 148 -1.58 -4.68 7.26
C TYR A 148 -1.87 -5.86 8.17
N GLU A 149 -2.34 -6.96 7.61
CA GLU A 149 -2.88 -8.09 8.35
C GLU A 149 -2.19 -9.41 7.95
N ASP A 150 -2.29 -10.42 8.82
CA ASP A 150 -1.84 -11.79 8.56
C ASP A 150 -0.37 -11.87 8.12
N TYR A 151 0.51 -11.27 8.90
CA TYR A 151 1.95 -11.27 8.61
C TYR A 151 2.52 -12.68 8.50
N ARG A 152 3.32 -12.91 7.47
CA ARG A 152 4.06 -14.14 7.22
C ARG A 152 5.55 -13.85 7.14
N ALA A 153 6.36 -14.75 7.71
CA ALA A 153 7.81 -14.70 7.59
C ALA A 153 8.23 -15.53 6.39
N GLU A 154 8.97 -14.92 5.48
CA GLU A 154 9.54 -15.59 4.31
C GLU A 154 10.90 -14.95 3.97
N GLY A 155 11.95 -15.76 3.78
CA GLY A 155 13.29 -15.27 3.44
C GLY A 155 13.91 -14.33 4.49
N GLY A 156 13.48 -14.41 5.76
CA GLY A 156 13.96 -13.53 6.83
C GLY A 156 13.25 -12.16 6.93
N ALA A 157 12.27 -11.89 6.06
CA ALA A 157 11.44 -10.70 6.10
C ALA A 157 9.99 -11.04 6.51
N LEU A 158 9.28 -10.04 7.03
CA LEU A 158 7.85 -10.14 7.34
C LEU A 158 7.03 -9.46 6.24
N TYR A 159 6.05 -10.18 5.70
CA TYR A 159 5.13 -9.67 4.69
C TYR A 159 3.69 -9.75 5.19
N ALA A 160 2.94 -8.68 5.04
CA ALA A 160 1.51 -8.71 5.27
C ALA A 160 0.83 -9.54 4.17
N ALA A 161 0.15 -10.62 4.54
CA ALA A 161 -0.56 -11.46 3.58
C ALA A 161 -1.85 -10.80 3.09
N THR A 162 -2.41 -9.87 3.86
CA THR A 162 -3.57 -9.08 3.50
C THR A 162 -3.28 -7.60 3.76
N ILE A 163 -3.53 -6.75 2.78
CA ILE A 163 -3.45 -5.30 2.92
C ILE A 163 -4.78 -4.72 2.46
N VAL A 164 -5.36 -3.85 3.29
CA VAL A 164 -6.62 -3.18 2.99
C VAL A 164 -6.43 -1.67 3.05
N LEU A 165 -6.62 -1.01 1.92
CA LEU A 165 -6.67 0.44 1.83
C LEU A 165 -8.12 0.88 1.71
N GLU A 166 -8.54 1.80 2.56
CA GLU A 166 -9.84 2.48 2.48
C GLU A 166 -9.61 3.98 2.34
N HIS A 167 -10.26 4.58 1.35
CA HIS A 167 -10.32 6.04 1.20
C HIS A 167 -11.71 6.50 1.62
N HIS A 168 -11.80 7.20 2.76
CA HIS A 168 -13.07 7.49 3.40
C HIS A 168 -13.89 8.58 2.71
N ASP A 169 -13.24 9.42 1.88
CA ASP A 169 -13.92 10.47 1.12
C ASP A 169 -14.58 9.94 -0.18
N TYR A 170 -14.21 8.74 -0.64
CA TYR A 170 -14.64 8.19 -1.93
C TYR A 170 -15.14 6.79 -1.74
N ASP A 171 -15.95 6.33 -1.02
CA ASP A 171 -16.47 4.94 -0.95
C ASP A 171 -15.61 3.91 -1.75
N TYR A 172 -14.30 3.91 -1.44
CA TYR A 172 -13.27 3.17 -2.16
C TYR A 172 -12.52 2.24 -1.21
N ARG A 173 -12.39 0.98 -1.62
CA ARG A 173 -11.59 -0.02 -0.91
C ARG A 173 -10.75 -0.82 -1.89
N LEU A 174 -9.47 -0.95 -1.59
CA LEU A 174 -8.54 -1.86 -2.27
C LEU A 174 -8.10 -2.94 -1.28
N THR A 175 -8.32 -4.20 -1.63
CA THR A 175 -7.83 -5.34 -0.86
C THR A 175 -6.79 -6.10 -1.68
N LEU A 176 -5.58 -6.21 -1.14
CA LEU A 176 -4.50 -7.01 -1.70
C LEU A 176 -4.34 -8.29 -0.88
N ARG A 177 -4.39 -9.43 -1.56
CA ARG A 177 -4.07 -10.74 -0.97
C ARG A 177 -2.81 -11.30 -1.60
N LEU A 178 -1.80 -11.50 -0.79
CA LEU A 178 -0.50 -12.02 -1.23
C LEU A 178 -0.65 -13.44 -1.78
N LYS A 179 -0.20 -13.64 -3.02
CA LYS A 179 -0.10 -14.96 -3.66
C LYS A 179 1.32 -15.50 -3.62
N GLU A 180 2.30 -14.67 -3.97
CA GLU A 180 3.68 -15.08 -4.14
C GLU A 180 4.62 -13.91 -3.90
N ILE A 181 5.80 -14.22 -3.36
CA ILE A 181 6.93 -13.32 -3.26
C ILE A 181 7.96 -13.80 -4.26
N LEU A 182 8.35 -12.92 -5.18
CA LEU A 182 9.34 -13.23 -6.20
C LEU A 182 10.74 -12.87 -5.67
N SER A 183 11.63 -13.83 -5.74
CA SER A 183 13.04 -13.65 -5.36
C SER A 183 13.86 -13.03 -6.50
#